data_4b94973d91bb07d6162a42aa258a3002
#
_entry.id   4b94973d91bb07d6162a42aa258a3002
#
_cell.length_a   1.000
_cell.length_b   1.000
_cell.length_c   1.000
_cell.angle_alpha   90.00
_cell.angle_beta   90.00
_cell.angle_gamma   90.00
#
_symmetry.space_group_name_H-M   'P 1'
#
loop_
_entity.id
_entity.type
_entity.pdbx_description
1 polymer ?
#
loop_
_entity_poly.entity_id
_entity_poly.type
_entity_poly.pdbx_seq_one_letter_code
_entity_poly.pdbx_strand_id
1 'polypeptide(L)'
;MLRWAVVVGLTLCVVPGSACARKSEPVRNTRQADIHLVPESELINGRVPRNATLASLLQSSRLRPDLIPAIVSMTGKVFDPRRMKADHTYRLERTPGGLVRCFEYEIDADRFLRILGPSNRQPDELTVELVPYQKQRALSSVRGEISKASPSLFAAMHDAGEGPDLSVELADIFGGEIDFNSDLQPGDSFSLTFEKVYREGAFLSYGAVLAAEFSNDGRVLKAVRYTIPGGKPAYYDDQGRSLRRFFLKSPLEFAAPVSSRFSNARMHPVLRIVRPHLGVDYRAPSGSPVVAVSNGTVVSAGWSGEAGRLVHIRHSSGYDTLYMHLSSIAVRAGQHVAQGELVGRVGMTGLATGPHLDYRVRKDGGYLNPLVVHRSLPPGEPIPAGCRAQF
;
A
#
# COMPACT_ATOMS: atom_id res chain seq x y z
N MET A 1 13.45 65.77 9.93
CA MET A 1 13.92 66.54 11.11
C MET A 1 14.45 65.50 12.07
N LEU A 2 15.54 65.53 12.35
CA LEU A 2 16.67 66.00 13.10
C LEU A 2 17.62 64.86 13.50
N ARG A 3 18.78 64.93 12.97
CA ARG A 3 19.98 64.12 13.30
C ARG A 3 20.48 64.49 14.72
N TRP A 4 21.04 63.50 15.42
CA TRP A 4 22.14 63.77 16.39
C TRP A 4 23.19 62.67 16.27
N ALA A 5 24.39 63.10 15.90
CA ALA A 5 25.62 62.34 15.94
C ALA A 5 26.36 62.73 17.23
N VAL A 6 26.87 61.73 17.94
CA VAL A 6 27.80 61.97 19.08
C VAL A 6 29.15 61.45 18.66
N VAL A 7 30.10 62.41 18.59
CA VAL A 7 31.52 62.17 18.39
C VAL A 7 32.14 62.08 19.78
N VAL A 8 32.85 61.01 20.11
CA VAL A 8 33.68 60.88 21.30
C VAL A 8 35.17 60.87 20.83
N GLY A 9 35.89 61.92 21.17
CA GLY A 9 37.29 62.05 20.89
C GLY A 9 38.14 61.22 21.86
N LEU A 10 39.13 60.50 21.31
CA LEU A 10 40.11 59.78 22.07
C LEU A 10 41.41 60.59 22.11
N THR A 11 41.80 61.03 23.29
CA THR A 11 43.05 61.73 23.54
C THR A 11 44.17 60.70 23.72
N LEU A 12 45.20 60.80 22.87
CA LEU A 12 46.44 59.97 22.92
C LEU A 12 47.43 60.53 23.92
N CYS A 13 47.70 59.79 24.99
CA CYS A 13 48.87 60.06 25.83
C CYS A 13 50.08 59.23 25.40
N VAL A 14 51.12 59.83 24.89
CA VAL A 14 52.41 59.19 24.55
C VAL A 14 53.27 59.21 25.78
N VAL A 15 53.70 58.03 26.27
CA VAL A 15 54.79 57.92 27.31
C VAL A 15 55.92 57.16 26.64
N PRO A 16 57.15 57.73 26.68
CA PRO A 16 58.36 57.05 26.16
C PRO A 16 58.89 56.07 27.20
N GLY A 17 58.74 54.76 26.94
CA GLY A 17 59.32 53.69 27.75
C GLY A 17 60.45 52.99 27.00
N SER A 18 61.65 53.00 27.54
CA SER A 18 62.88 52.39 27.03
C SER A 18 62.71 50.88 26.81
N ALA A 19 62.95 50.44 25.59
CA ALA A 19 62.91 49.03 25.22
C ALA A 19 64.22 48.32 25.58
N CYS A 20 64.22 47.43 26.55
CA CYS A 20 65.18 46.34 26.64
C CYS A 20 64.76 45.19 25.70
N ALA A 21 65.52 45.09 24.61
CA ALA A 21 65.33 43.96 23.69
C ALA A 21 65.81 42.66 24.34
N ARG A 22 64.87 41.83 24.84
CA ARG A 22 65.15 40.42 25.07
C ARG A 22 65.01 39.67 23.73
N LYS A 23 66.13 39.09 23.25
CA LYS A 23 66.12 38.10 22.16
C LYS A 23 65.26 36.97 22.58
N SER A 24 64.09 36.83 21.93
CA SER A 24 63.29 35.64 22.02
C SER A 24 63.95 34.50 21.23
N GLU A 25 64.38 33.46 21.92
CA GLU A 25 64.76 32.22 21.26
C GLU A 25 63.54 31.68 20.43
N PRO A 26 63.81 31.11 19.22
CA PRO A 26 62.76 30.55 18.45
C PRO A 26 62.17 29.36 19.21
N VAL A 27 60.85 29.43 19.52
CA VAL A 27 60.06 28.28 20.01
C VAL A 27 60.21 27.15 18.98
N ARG A 28 60.97 26.12 19.33
CA ARG A 28 60.98 24.87 18.57
C ARG A 28 59.55 24.33 18.59
N ASN A 29 58.86 24.48 17.46
CA ASN A 29 57.62 23.77 17.16
C ASN A 29 57.95 22.28 17.14
N THR A 30 57.86 21.63 18.29
CA THR A 30 57.81 20.18 18.35
C THR A 30 56.54 19.80 17.58
N ARG A 31 56.73 19.35 16.34
CA ARG A 31 55.63 18.67 15.62
C ARG A 31 55.10 17.61 16.55
N GLN A 32 53.93 17.85 17.13
CA GLN A 32 53.14 16.78 17.71
C GLN A 32 52.90 15.79 16.58
N ALA A 33 53.43 14.60 16.75
CA ALA A 33 53.13 13.50 15.83
C ALA A 33 51.61 13.33 15.86
N ASP A 34 50.98 13.47 14.70
CA ASP A 34 49.55 13.13 14.57
C ASP A 34 49.36 11.67 15.02
N ILE A 35 48.67 11.52 16.14
CA ILE A 35 48.29 10.21 16.62
C ILE A 35 47.18 9.72 15.70
N HIS A 36 47.53 8.91 14.71
CA HIS A 36 46.56 8.21 13.88
C HIS A 36 45.89 7.15 14.75
N LEU A 37 44.72 7.46 15.27
CA LEU A 37 43.86 6.46 15.92
C LEU A 37 43.37 5.51 14.85
N VAL A 38 43.73 4.23 14.98
CA VAL A 38 43.18 3.18 14.14
C VAL A 38 41.70 3.08 14.46
N PRO A 39 40.79 3.15 13.48
CA PRO A 39 39.36 3.01 13.75
C PRO A 39 39.08 1.68 14.46
N GLU A 40 38.30 1.72 15.54
CA GLU A 40 37.93 0.48 16.26
C GLU A 40 37.03 -0.44 15.43
N SER A 41 36.37 0.13 14.42
CA SER A 41 35.51 -0.61 13.48
C SER A 41 35.53 0.00 12.08
N GLU A 42 35.23 -0.83 11.10
CA GLU A 42 35.02 -0.47 9.70
C GLU A 42 33.53 -0.65 9.35
N LEU A 43 32.95 0.36 8.71
CA LEU A 43 31.57 0.35 8.24
C LEU A 43 31.53 0.07 6.73
N ILE A 44 30.82 -0.97 6.33
CA ILE A 44 30.59 -1.37 4.94
C ILE A 44 29.09 -1.25 4.66
N ASN A 45 28.72 -0.41 3.71
CA ASN A 45 27.37 -0.33 3.17
C ASN A 45 27.37 -0.91 1.76
N GLY A 46 26.39 -1.78 1.44
CA GLY A 46 26.33 -2.42 0.13
C GLY A 46 24.95 -2.92 -0.23
N ARG A 47 24.89 -3.50 -1.42
CA ARG A 47 23.71 -4.25 -1.90
C ARG A 47 24.11 -5.70 -2.08
N VAL A 48 23.17 -6.61 -1.79
CA VAL A 48 23.39 -8.05 -1.94
C VAL A 48 23.60 -8.39 -3.43
N PRO A 49 24.75 -8.97 -3.81
CA PRO A 49 24.99 -9.37 -5.20
C PRO A 49 24.02 -10.47 -5.66
N ARG A 50 23.81 -10.57 -6.97
CA ARG A 50 23.04 -11.68 -7.55
C ARG A 50 23.69 -13.04 -7.18
N ASN A 51 22.86 -13.99 -6.79
CA ASN A 51 23.26 -15.33 -6.35
C ASN A 51 24.14 -15.39 -5.10
N ALA A 52 24.26 -14.28 -4.36
CA ALA A 52 24.99 -14.29 -3.09
C ALA A 52 24.15 -14.99 -2.01
N THR A 53 24.85 -15.77 -1.18
CA THR A 53 24.31 -16.30 0.08
C THR A 53 24.80 -15.46 1.24
N LEU A 54 24.16 -15.58 2.43
CA LEU A 54 24.67 -14.91 3.62
C LEU A 54 26.13 -15.28 3.89
N ALA A 55 26.48 -16.57 3.77
CA ALA A 55 27.86 -17.01 3.97
C ALA A 55 28.84 -16.35 2.99
N SER A 56 28.54 -16.35 1.68
CA SER A 56 29.41 -15.74 0.68
C SER A 56 29.53 -14.21 0.85
N LEU A 57 28.45 -13.55 1.27
CA LEU A 57 28.46 -12.12 1.55
C LEU A 57 29.37 -11.77 2.75
N LEU A 58 29.25 -12.53 3.83
CA LEU A 58 30.09 -12.35 5.02
C LEU A 58 31.59 -12.66 4.74
N GLN A 59 31.83 -13.69 3.93
CA GLN A 59 33.17 -14.07 3.50
C GLN A 59 33.82 -12.99 2.60
N SER A 60 33.09 -12.47 1.62
CA SER A 60 33.56 -11.38 0.75
C SER A 60 33.83 -10.09 1.53
N SER A 61 33.10 -9.90 2.63
CA SER A 61 33.30 -8.80 3.56
C SER A 61 34.45 -9.02 4.56
N ARG A 62 35.31 -10.02 4.36
CA ARG A 62 36.50 -10.33 5.18
C ARG A 62 36.20 -10.54 6.67
N LEU A 63 35.05 -11.13 7.00
CA LEU A 63 34.82 -11.65 8.33
C LEU A 63 35.65 -12.90 8.59
N ARG A 64 35.96 -13.15 9.83
CA ARG A 64 36.69 -14.37 10.26
C ARG A 64 35.93 -15.61 9.81
N PRO A 65 36.57 -16.52 9.03
CA PRO A 65 35.90 -17.69 8.45
C PRO A 65 35.30 -18.65 9.50
N ASP A 66 35.92 -18.77 10.68
CA ASP A 66 35.48 -19.60 11.79
C ASP A 66 34.14 -19.18 12.40
N LEU A 67 33.76 -17.89 12.27
CA LEU A 67 32.50 -17.36 12.79
C LEU A 67 31.32 -17.52 11.84
N ILE A 68 31.55 -17.62 10.52
CA ILE A 68 30.50 -17.63 9.51
C ILE A 68 29.51 -18.79 9.69
N PRO A 69 29.91 -20.03 9.96
CA PRO A 69 28.95 -21.12 10.18
C PRO A 69 28.02 -20.88 11.37
N ALA A 70 28.53 -20.33 12.46
CA ALA A 70 27.74 -20.01 13.65
C ALA A 70 26.73 -18.92 13.33
N ILE A 71 27.14 -17.84 12.64
CA ILE A 71 26.24 -16.75 12.22
C ILE A 71 25.13 -17.28 11.31
N VAL A 72 25.44 -18.08 10.31
CA VAL A 72 24.45 -18.65 9.38
C VAL A 72 23.48 -19.58 10.11
N SER A 73 23.98 -20.43 11.00
CA SER A 73 23.15 -21.34 11.80
C SER A 73 22.19 -20.60 12.71
N MET A 74 22.66 -19.57 13.41
CA MET A 74 21.81 -18.76 14.29
C MET A 74 20.81 -17.94 13.50
N THR A 75 21.22 -17.36 12.37
CA THR A 75 20.30 -16.65 11.46
C THR A 75 19.18 -17.56 11.00
N GLY A 76 19.49 -18.82 10.67
CA GLY A 76 18.49 -19.80 10.23
C GLY A 76 17.36 -20.09 11.23
N LYS A 77 17.56 -19.81 12.51
CA LYS A 77 16.51 -19.93 13.55
C LYS A 77 15.49 -18.82 13.54
N VAL A 78 15.86 -17.63 12.98
CA VAL A 78 15.05 -16.39 13.01
C VAL A 78 14.59 -16.01 11.62
N PHE A 79 15.45 -16.18 10.63
CA PHE A 79 15.20 -15.85 9.23
C PHE A 79 15.91 -16.87 8.32
N ASP A 80 15.20 -17.44 7.35
CA ASP A 80 15.81 -18.35 6.37
C ASP A 80 16.77 -17.58 5.44
N PRO A 81 18.10 -17.78 5.54
CA PRO A 81 19.07 -17.04 4.73
C PRO A 81 18.92 -17.23 3.22
N ARG A 82 18.27 -18.33 2.77
CA ARG A 82 17.97 -18.57 1.35
C ARG A 82 16.94 -17.61 0.77
N ARG A 83 16.22 -16.90 1.63
CA ARG A 83 15.24 -15.87 1.24
C ARG A 83 15.85 -14.48 1.07
N MET A 84 17.18 -14.35 1.23
CA MET A 84 17.86 -13.09 0.91
C MET A 84 17.70 -12.78 -0.58
N LYS A 85 17.39 -11.52 -0.87
CA LYS A 85 17.14 -11.04 -2.24
C LYS A 85 18.32 -10.21 -2.73
N ALA A 86 18.66 -10.37 -4.02
CA ALA A 86 19.62 -9.50 -4.68
C ALA A 86 19.12 -8.03 -4.66
N ASP A 87 20.06 -7.11 -4.72
CA ASP A 87 19.85 -5.65 -4.70
C ASP A 87 19.27 -5.06 -3.39
N HIS A 88 18.87 -5.90 -2.40
CA HIS A 88 18.52 -5.42 -1.06
C HIS A 88 19.76 -4.87 -0.35
N THR A 89 19.57 -3.81 0.44
CA THR A 89 20.66 -3.15 1.14
C THR A 89 21.12 -3.94 2.36
N TYR A 90 22.41 -3.86 2.63
CA TYR A 90 22.98 -4.31 3.91
C TYR A 90 23.99 -3.31 4.44
N ARG A 91 24.16 -3.33 5.74
CA ARG A 91 25.17 -2.58 6.49
C ARG A 91 25.93 -3.54 7.38
N LEU A 92 27.25 -3.52 7.31
CA LEU A 92 28.14 -4.33 8.13
C LEU A 92 29.13 -3.44 8.85
N GLU A 93 29.13 -3.52 10.15
CA GLU A 93 30.17 -2.98 11.01
C GLU A 93 31.02 -4.13 11.53
N ARG A 94 32.34 -4.09 11.26
CA ARG A 94 33.29 -5.12 11.68
C ARG A 94 34.54 -4.50 12.30
N THR A 95 35.23 -5.25 13.15
CA THR A 95 36.54 -4.85 13.62
C THR A 95 37.60 -5.06 12.53
N PRO A 96 38.77 -4.38 12.59
CA PRO A 96 39.91 -4.68 11.69
C PRO A 96 40.32 -6.16 11.72
N GLY A 97 40.15 -6.85 12.84
CA GLY A 97 40.40 -8.28 12.99
C GLY A 97 39.33 -9.21 12.44
N GLY A 98 38.28 -8.67 11.76
CA GLY A 98 37.22 -9.45 11.12
C GLY A 98 36.13 -9.99 12.04
N LEU A 99 35.99 -9.44 13.25
CA LEU A 99 34.83 -9.75 14.11
C LEU A 99 33.64 -8.90 13.68
N VAL A 100 32.45 -9.50 13.58
CA VAL A 100 31.20 -8.75 13.36
C VAL A 100 30.87 -7.95 14.63
N ARG A 101 30.59 -6.67 14.48
CA ARG A 101 29.99 -5.82 15.50
C ARG A 101 28.49 -5.74 15.30
N CYS A 102 28.08 -5.39 14.09
CA CYS A 102 26.69 -5.30 13.68
C CYS A 102 26.57 -5.63 12.20
N PHE A 103 25.63 -6.49 11.84
CA PHE A 103 25.21 -6.70 10.45
C PHE A 103 23.70 -6.49 10.37
N GLU A 104 23.29 -5.61 9.46
CA GLU A 104 21.89 -5.33 9.18
C GLU A 104 21.60 -5.62 7.72
N TYR A 105 20.50 -6.33 7.45
CA TYR A 105 20.05 -6.67 6.12
C TYR A 105 18.58 -6.31 5.96
N GLU A 106 18.23 -5.48 4.98
CA GLU A 106 16.86 -5.07 4.66
C GLU A 106 16.07 -6.25 4.09
N ILE A 107 15.09 -6.75 4.83
CA ILE A 107 14.22 -7.84 4.38
C ILE A 107 13.09 -7.30 3.51
N ASP A 108 12.41 -6.26 4.00
CA ASP A 108 11.28 -5.60 3.36
C ASP A 108 11.12 -4.16 3.91
N ALA A 109 10.06 -3.48 3.50
CA ALA A 109 9.77 -2.11 3.95
C ALA A 109 9.46 -1.99 5.45
N ASP A 110 9.17 -3.11 6.13
CA ASP A 110 8.70 -3.13 7.52
C ASP A 110 9.77 -3.52 8.52
N ARG A 111 10.76 -4.33 8.12
CA ARG A 111 11.73 -4.94 9.03
C ARG A 111 13.06 -5.27 8.36
N PHE A 112 14.08 -5.37 9.18
CA PHE A 112 15.41 -5.82 8.80
C PHE A 112 15.92 -6.90 9.75
N LEU A 113 16.83 -7.73 9.25
CA LEU A 113 17.59 -8.67 10.06
C LEU A 113 18.75 -7.92 10.70
N ARG A 114 18.94 -8.08 12.01
CA ARG A 114 20.10 -7.58 12.74
C ARG A 114 20.86 -8.73 13.38
N ILE A 115 22.16 -8.73 13.20
CA ILE A 115 23.11 -9.65 13.82
C ILE A 115 24.08 -8.78 14.62
N LEU A 116 24.09 -8.96 15.93
CA LEU A 116 25.03 -8.29 16.83
C LEU A 116 26.12 -9.27 17.24
N GLY A 117 27.36 -8.85 17.08
CA GLY A 117 28.52 -9.60 17.54
C GLY A 117 28.76 -9.47 19.03
N PRO A 118 29.76 -10.18 19.55
CA PRO A 118 30.15 -10.11 20.95
C PRO A 118 30.41 -8.66 21.40
N SER A 119 29.91 -8.29 22.55
CA SER A 119 30.11 -6.98 23.16
C SER A 119 31.02 -7.10 24.38
N ASN A 120 31.54 -5.95 24.86
CA ASN A 120 32.30 -5.91 26.11
C ASN A 120 31.52 -6.39 27.34
N ARG A 121 30.16 -6.44 27.27
CA ARG A 121 29.28 -6.94 28.32
C ARG A 121 28.94 -8.43 28.17
N GLN A 122 29.00 -8.94 26.93
CA GLN A 122 28.66 -10.32 26.56
C GLN A 122 29.66 -10.79 25.47
N PRO A 123 30.90 -11.13 25.86
CA PRO A 123 31.98 -11.38 24.91
C PRO A 123 31.79 -12.65 24.04
N ASP A 124 30.93 -13.59 24.45
CA ASP A 124 30.68 -14.86 23.74
C ASP A 124 29.30 -14.97 23.10
N GLU A 125 28.46 -13.92 23.16
CA GLU A 125 27.08 -13.99 22.69
C GLU A 125 26.87 -13.28 21.35
N LEU A 126 26.51 -14.09 20.36
CA LEU A 126 26.02 -13.64 19.07
C LEU A 126 24.49 -13.54 19.14
N THR A 127 23.92 -12.36 18.88
CA THR A 127 22.47 -12.14 18.87
C THR A 127 21.97 -11.95 17.45
N VAL A 128 20.86 -12.62 17.09
CA VAL A 128 20.18 -12.50 15.81
C VAL A 128 18.71 -12.17 16.04
N GLU A 129 18.23 -11.10 15.47
CA GLU A 129 16.85 -10.62 15.65
C GLU A 129 16.25 -10.03 14.38
N LEU A 130 14.91 -10.04 14.30
CA LEU A 130 14.15 -9.29 13.32
C LEU A 130 13.69 -8.00 13.96
N VAL A 131 14.16 -6.88 13.43
CA VAL A 131 13.88 -5.55 13.98
C VAL A 131 12.90 -4.81 13.07
N PRO A 132 11.76 -4.34 13.59
CA PRO A 132 10.88 -3.48 12.82
C PRO A 132 11.50 -2.09 12.62
N TYR A 133 11.37 -1.54 11.40
CA TYR A 133 11.73 -0.15 11.17
C TYR A 133 10.82 0.80 11.95
N GLN A 134 11.42 1.79 12.57
CA GLN A 134 10.66 2.89 13.17
C GLN A 134 10.10 3.76 12.04
N LYS A 135 8.78 3.78 11.94
CA LYS A 135 8.05 4.58 10.95
C LYS A 135 7.40 5.76 11.64
N GLN A 136 7.57 6.93 11.05
CA GLN A 136 6.90 8.16 11.48
C GLN A 136 5.73 8.43 10.53
N ARG A 137 4.57 8.80 11.09
CA ARG A 137 3.41 9.22 10.31
C ARG A 137 3.24 10.73 10.48
N ALA A 138 3.10 11.43 9.38
CA ALA A 138 2.81 12.86 9.35
C ALA A 138 1.51 13.09 8.61
N LEU A 139 0.66 13.95 9.16
CA LEU A 139 -0.55 14.41 8.50
C LEU A 139 -0.17 15.39 7.40
N SER A 140 -0.76 15.21 6.22
CA SER A 140 -0.56 16.06 5.05
C SER A 140 -1.88 16.36 4.38
N SER A 141 -1.94 17.42 3.61
CA SER A 141 -3.09 17.74 2.78
C SER A 141 -2.64 18.19 1.39
N VAL A 142 -3.45 17.91 0.40
CA VAL A 142 -3.25 18.32 -1.00
C VAL A 142 -4.56 18.86 -1.58
N ARG A 143 -4.44 19.80 -2.51
CA ARG A 143 -5.54 20.28 -3.36
C ARG A 143 -5.07 20.32 -4.79
N GLY A 144 -5.98 19.99 -5.71
CA GLY A 144 -5.71 20.02 -7.14
C GLY A 144 -6.99 20.29 -7.94
N GLU A 145 -6.81 20.63 -9.19
CA GLU A 145 -7.89 20.97 -10.13
C GLU A 145 -7.66 20.26 -11.46
N ILE A 146 -8.73 19.73 -12.03
CA ILE A 146 -8.73 19.20 -13.39
C ILE A 146 -8.75 20.38 -14.36
N SER A 147 -7.78 20.44 -15.25
CA SER A 147 -7.62 21.54 -16.19
C SER A 147 -7.35 21.03 -17.61
N LYS A 148 -7.32 21.93 -18.57
CA LYS A 148 -6.91 21.55 -19.94
C LYS A 148 -5.46 21.05 -20.01
N ALA A 149 -4.58 21.56 -19.11
CA ALA A 149 -3.19 21.13 -19.01
C ALA A 149 -3.07 19.78 -18.29
N SER A 150 -3.95 19.55 -17.30
CA SER A 150 -3.98 18.34 -16.47
C SER A 150 -5.37 17.71 -16.51
N PRO A 151 -5.71 17.03 -17.65
CA PRO A 151 -7.07 16.60 -17.95
C PRO A 151 -7.50 15.31 -17.22
N SER A 152 -6.64 14.71 -16.43
CA SER A 152 -6.91 13.50 -15.67
C SER A 152 -6.59 13.67 -14.19
N LEU A 153 -7.19 12.84 -13.35
CA LEU A 153 -6.89 12.82 -11.92
C LEU A 153 -5.40 12.60 -11.64
N PHE A 154 -4.76 11.70 -12.39
CA PHE A 154 -3.31 11.42 -12.25
C PHE A 154 -2.45 12.64 -12.59
N ALA A 155 -2.78 13.36 -13.68
CA ALA A 155 -2.06 14.56 -14.07
C ALA A 155 -2.23 15.68 -13.02
N ALA A 156 -3.46 15.93 -12.59
CA ALA A 156 -3.77 16.94 -11.58
C ALA A 156 -3.14 16.63 -10.21
N MET A 157 -3.08 15.36 -9.80
CA MET A 157 -2.41 14.94 -8.57
C MET A 157 -0.89 15.12 -8.66
N HIS A 158 -0.30 14.78 -9.81
CA HIS A 158 1.13 14.99 -10.06
C HIS A 158 1.48 16.48 -10.02
N ASP A 159 0.68 17.35 -10.66
CA ASP A 159 0.89 18.81 -10.63
C ASP A 159 0.73 19.39 -9.23
N ALA A 160 -0.09 18.76 -8.39
CA ALA A 160 -0.20 19.09 -6.96
C ALA A 160 0.98 18.56 -6.12
N GLY A 161 1.97 17.89 -6.73
CA GLY A 161 3.19 17.41 -6.08
C GLY A 161 3.07 16.05 -5.39
N GLU A 162 2.01 15.28 -5.70
CA GLU A 162 1.77 13.98 -5.06
C GLU A 162 1.83 12.82 -6.08
N GLY A 163 2.04 11.60 -5.56
CA GLY A 163 2.24 10.42 -6.40
C GLY A 163 0.93 9.76 -6.88
N PRO A 164 1.04 8.84 -7.86
CA PRO A 164 -0.10 8.17 -8.48
C PRO A 164 -0.92 7.31 -7.50
N ASP A 165 -0.30 6.77 -6.45
CA ASP A 165 -0.99 5.91 -5.46
C ASP A 165 -2.14 6.66 -4.78
N LEU A 166 -1.95 7.96 -4.53
CA LEU A 166 -2.98 8.80 -3.93
C LEU A 166 -4.15 9.07 -4.89
N SER A 167 -3.87 9.12 -6.21
CA SER A 167 -4.92 9.18 -7.23
C SER A 167 -5.76 7.92 -7.28
N VAL A 168 -5.14 6.75 -7.13
CA VAL A 168 -5.85 5.47 -7.07
C VAL A 168 -6.75 5.42 -5.83
N GLU A 169 -6.23 5.80 -4.67
CA GLU A 169 -7.01 5.84 -3.42
C GLU A 169 -8.22 6.79 -3.54
N LEU A 170 -8.03 7.98 -4.13
CA LEU A 170 -9.13 8.93 -4.33
C LEU A 170 -10.18 8.39 -5.32
N ALA A 171 -9.73 7.71 -6.39
CA ALA A 171 -10.62 7.07 -7.33
C ALA A 171 -11.40 5.91 -6.69
N ASP A 172 -10.78 5.16 -5.80
CA ASP A 172 -11.45 4.08 -5.04
C ASP A 172 -12.50 4.65 -4.06
N ILE A 173 -12.21 5.78 -3.42
CA ILE A 173 -13.14 6.45 -2.49
C ILE A 173 -14.41 6.90 -3.22
N PHE A 174 -14.27 7.59 -4.35
CA PHE A 174 -15.40 8.19 -5.07
C PHE A 174 -15.84 7.43 -6.32
N GLY A 175 -15.18 6.33 -6.69
CA GLY A 175 -15.50 5.53 -7.89
C GLY A 175 -16.90 4.91 -7.89
N GLY A 176 -17.59 5.00 -6.75
CA GLY A 176 -19.01 4.76 -6.63
C GLY A 176 -19.86 5.86 -7.26
N GLU A 177 -19.44 7.11 -7.21
CA GLU A 177 -20.19 8.30 -7.58
C GLU A 177 -19.69 8.92 -8.90
N ILE A 178 -18.39 8.79 -9.21
CA ILE A 178 -17.72 9.39 -10.37
C ILE A 178 -17.06 8.30 -11.19
N ASP A 179 -17.22 8.34 -12.51
CA ASP A 179 -16.35 7.61 -13.43
C ASP A 179 -15.19 8.52 -13.85
N PHE A 180 -14.04 8.33 -13.21
CA PHE A 180 -12.84 9.14 -13.44
C PHE A 180 -12.26 9.04 -14.87
N ASN A 181 -12.78 8.13 -15.71
CA ASN A 181 -12.39 8.05 -17.11
C ASN A 181 -13.28 8.89 -18.05
N SER A 182 -14.54 9.16 -17.65
CA SER A 182 -15.53 9.79 -18.53
C SER A 182 -16.15 11.06 -17.98
N ASP A 183 -16.21 11.23 -16.66
CA ASP A 183 -17.03 12.27 -16.02
C ASP A 183 -16.21 13.51 -15.63
N LEU A 184 -14.87 13.47 -15.75
CA LEU A 184 -14.02 14.59 -15.39
C LEU A 184 -14.09 15.73 -16.41
N GLN A 185 -14.21 16.96 -15.90
CA GLN A 185 -14.26 18.18 -16.70
C GLN A 185 -13.27 19.23 -16.15
N PRO A 186 -12.74 20.10 -17.02
CA PRO A 186 -11.97 21.26 -16.56
C PRO A 186 -12.79 22.12 -15.58
N GLY A 187 -12.21 22.42 -14.42
CA GLY A 187 -12.88 23.11 -13.32
C GLY A 187 -13.29 22.17 -12.16
N ASP A 188 -13.28 20.85 -12.38
CA ASP A 188 -13.42 19.90 -11.28
C ASP A 188 -12.20 19.97 -10.36
N SER A 189 -12.42 19.79 -9.05
CA SER A 189 -11.35 19.96 -8.08
C SER A 189 -11.45 18.92 -6.95
N PHE A 190 -10.31 18.68 -6.31
CA PHE A 190 -10.24 17.79 -5.16
C PHE A 190 -9.42 18.37 -4.02
N SER A 191 -9.72 17.93 -2.82
CA SER A 191 -8.87 18.10 -1.66
C SER A 191 -8.84 16.83 -0.82
N LEU A 192 -7.67 16.50 -0.28
CA LEU A 192 -7.47 15.34 0.60
C LEU A 192 -6.69 15.72 1.83
N THR A 193 -7.03 15.07 2.94
CA THR A 193 -6.22 14.99 4.15
C THR A 193 -5.83 13.54 4.36
N PHE A 194 -4.53 13.25 4.45
CA PHE A 194 -3.99 11.90 4.45
C PHE A 194 -2.71 11.79 5.26
N GLU A 195 -2.29 10.57 5.55
CA GLU A 195 -1.03 10.31 6.22
C GLU A 195 0.10 10.10 5.20
N LYS A 196 1.28 10.68 5.44
CA LYS A 196 2.56 10.28 4.83
C LYS A 196 3.36 9.46 5.83
N VAL A 197 3.89 8.35 5.38
CA VAL A 197 4.73 7.47 6.17
C VAL A 197 6.18 7.70 5.80
N TYR A 198 7.01 7.97 6.79
CA TYR A 198 8.45 8.19 6.64
C TYR A 198 9.24 7.11 7.37
N ARG A 199 10.37 6.74 6.79
CA ARG A 199 11.39 5.88 7.39
C ARG A 199 12.72 6.62 7.39
N GLU A 200 13.32 6.80 8.57
CA GLU A 200 14.60 7.51 8.70
C GLU A 200 14.61 8.92 8.03
N GLY A 201 13.48 9.62 8.10
CA GLY A 201 13.29 10.93 7.50
C GLY A 201 12.99 10.95 6.00
N ALA A 202 13.08 9.81 5.32
CA ALA A 202 12.73 9.67 3.90
C ALA A 202 11.26 9.25 3.72
N PHE A 203 10.57 9.82 2.73
CA PHE A 203 9.24 9.40 2.35
C PHE A 203 9.24 7.92 1.91
N LEU A 204 8.37 7.12 2.50
CA LEU A 204 8.25 5.69 2.21
C LEU A 204 6.99 5.38 1.39
N SER A 205 5.83 5.85 1.86
CA SER A 205 4.53 5.57 1.24
C SER A 205 3.46 6.53 1.76
N TYR A 206 2.32 6.53 1.10
CA TYR A 206 1.11 7.10 1.69
C TYR A 206 0.53 6.14 2.72
N GLY A 207 -0.06 6.71 3.76
CA GLY A 207 -0.91 6.01 4.72
C GLY A 207 -2.40 6.17 4.34
N ALA A 208 -3.27 6.18 5.34
CA ALA A 208 -4.70 6.31 5.10
C ALA A 208 -5.08 7.73 4.64
N VAL A 209 -5.98 7.84 3.68
CA VAL A 209 -6.75 9.07 3.44
C VAL A 209 -7.77 9.18 4.56
N LEU A 210 -7.75 10.27 5.32
CA LEU A 210 -8.65 10.49 6.47
C LEU A 210 -9.92 11.21 6.06
N ALA A 211 -9.79 12.18 5.15
CA ALA A 211 -10.91 12.91 4.57
C ALA A 211 -10.59 13.29 3.13
N ALA A 212 -11.61 13.36 2.31
CA ALA A 212 -11.50 13.80 0.93
C ALA A 212 -12.75 14.58 0.52
N GLU A 213 -12.56 15.53 -0.37
CA GLU A 213 -13.64 16.26 -1.04
C GLU A 213 -13.36 16.26 -2.54
N PHE A 214 -14.39 16.06 -3.35
CA PHE A 214 -14.30 16.15 -4.80
C PHE A 214 -15.49 16.97 -5.33
N SER A 215 -15.19 18.02 -6.08
CA SER A 215 -16.17 18.80 -6.80
C SER A 215 -16.19 18.35 -8.26
N ASN A 216 -17.30 17.81 -8.74
CA ASN A 216 -17.52 17.37 -10.10
C ASN A 216 -18.80 17.96 -10.65
N ASP A 217 -18.71 18.71 -11.73
CA ASP A 217 -19.84 19.41 -12.37
C ASP A 217 -20.69 20.21 -11.36
N GLY A 218 -20.01 20.94 -10.45
CA GLY A 218 -20.65 21.72 -9.39
C GLY A 218 -21.24 20.92 -8.22
N ARG A 219 -21.21 19.59 -8.27
CA ARG A 219 -21.61 18.71 -7.16
C ARG A 219 -20.41 18.43 -6.25
N VAL A 220 -20.54 18.76 -4.98
CA VAL A 220 -19.51 18.50 -3.98
C VAL A 220 -19.78 17.16 -3.29
N LEU A 221 -18.82 16.24 -3.40
CA LEU A 221 -18.80 14.95 -2.73
C LEU A 221 -17.81 15.01 -1.58
N LYS A 222 -18.19 14.50 -0.42
CA LYS A 222 -17.32 14.44 0.77
C LYS A 222 -17.14 13.01 1.23
N ALA A 223 -15.95 12.71 1.73
CA ALA A 223 -15.61 11.42 2.28
C ALA A 223 -14.87 11.59 3.60
N VAL A 224 -15.29 10.88 4.61
CA VAL A 224 -14.62 10.79 5.91
C VAL A 224 -14.36 9.31 6.22
N ARG A 225 -13.12 8.99 6.57
CA ARG A 225 -12.74 7.66 6.97
C ARG A 225 -13.16 7.41 8.41
N TYR A 226 -14.00 6.41 8.61
CA TYR A 226 -14.48 6.02 9.94
C TYR A 226 -14.43 4.51 10.13
N THR A 227 -14.18 4.07 11.35
CA THR A 227 -14.18 2.66 11.72
C THR A 227 -15.31 2.40 12.72
N ILE A 228 -16.34 1.69 12.28
CA ILE A 228 -17.40 1.21 13.19
C ILE A 228 -16.77 0.24 14.20
N PRO A 229 -17.12 0.30 15.49
CA PRO A 229 -16.62 -0.62 16.49
C PRO A 229 -16.75 -2.10 16.06
N GLY A 230 -15.64 -2.84 16.06
CA GLY A 230 -15.58 -4.22 15.58
C GLY A 230 -15.55 -4.41 14.06
N GLY A 231 -15.64 -3.32 13.28
CA GLY A 231 -15.61 -3.33 11.82
C GLY A 231 -14.24 -2.96 11.23
N LYS A 232 -14.17 -2.92 9.90
CA LYS A 232 -13.03 -2.39 9.15
C LYS A 232 -13.25 -0.92 8.84
N PRO A 233 -12.17 -0.13 8.65
CA PRO A 233 -12.28 1.24 8.18
C PRO A 233 -13.02 1.32 6.85
N ALA A 234 -13.90 2.32 6.72
CA ALA A 234 -14.65 2.60 5.48
C ALA A 234 -14.84 4.11 5.32
N TYR A 235 -15.26 4.53 4.13
CA TYR A 235 -15.54 5.94 3.84
C TYR A 235 -17.04 6.21 3.84
N TYR A 236 -17.41 7.31 4.46
CA TYR A 236 -18.78 7.78 4.60
C TYR A 236 -18.87 9.24 4.20
N ASP A 237 -20.02 9.65 3.67
CA ASP A 237 -20.28 11.08 3.44
C ASP A 237 -20.55 11.83 4.77
N ASP A 238 -20.74 13.14 4.68
CA ASP A 238 -21.03 14.01 5.84
C ASP A 238 -22.39 13.72 6.55
N GLN A 239 -23.21 12.85 5.95
CA GLN A 239 -24.45 12.35 6.56
C GLN A 239 -24.32 10.94 7.13
N GLY A 240 -23.10 10.37 7.10
CA GLY A 240 -22.84 9.02 7.55
C GLY A 240 -23.37 7.93 6.61
N ARG A 241 -23.64 8.25 5.35
CA ARG A 241 -23.99 7.27 4.32
C ARG A 241 -22.70 6.69 3.74
N SER A 242 -22.62 5.36 3.59
CA SER A 242 -21.45 4.71 3.03
C SER A 242 -21.23 5.12 1.57
N LEU A 243 -20.02 5.57 1.24
CA LEU A 243 -19.58 5.81 -0.15
C LEU A 243 -19.25 4.50 -0.89
N ARG A 244 -19.13 3.40 -0.16
CA ARG A 244 -18.96 2.09 -0.75
C ARG A 244 -20.27 1.70 -1.42
N ARG A 245 -20.23 1.40 -2.71
CA ARG A 245 -21.41 0.86 -3.39
C ARG A 245 -21.80 -0.46 -2.76
N PHE A 246 -23.12 -0.69 -2.68
CA PHE A 246 -23.65 -1.96 -2.21
C PHE A 246 -23.12 -3.15 -3.03
N PHE A 247 -22.96 -2.96 -4.35
CA PHE A 247 -22.30 -3.91 -5.25
C PHE A 247 -21.12 -3.29 -5.98
N LEU A 248 -20.06 -4.07 -6.21
CA LEU A 248 -19.02 -3.73 -7.19
C LEU A 248 -19.65 -3.63 -8.58
N LYS A 249 -19.08 -2.82 -9.47
CA LYS A 249 -19.55 -2.67 -10.86
C LYS A 249 -19.47 -3.98 -11.65
N SER A 250 -18.57 -4.89 -11.28
CA SER A 250 -18.33 -6.18 -11.93
C SER A 250 -17.85 -7.20 -10.91
N PRO A 251 -18.18 -8.50 -11.06
CA PRO A 251 -17.58 -9.60 -10.29
C PRO A 251 -16.15 -9.96 -10.74
N LEU A 252 -15.61 -9.27 -11.75
CA LEU A 252 -14.24 -9.43 -12.25
C LEU A 252 -13.45 -8.16 -11.99
N GLU A 253 -12.20 -8.28 -11.55
CA GLU A 253 -11.31 -7.16 -11.20
C GLU A 253 -10.82 -6.34 -12.41
N PHE A 254 -11.15 -6.77 -13.62
CA PHE A 254 -10.78 -6.12 -14.87
C PHE A 254 -12.00 -5.87 -15.75
N ALA A 255 -11.89 -4.98 -16.71
CA ALA A 255 -12.93 -4.67 -17.69
C ALA A 255 -13.13 -5.86 -18.64
N ALA A 256 -14.03 -6.78 -18.27
CA ALA A 256 -14.37 -7.93 -19.09
C ALA A 256 -15.52 -7.61 -20.05
N PRO A 257 -15.38 -7.89 -21.36
CA PRO A 257 -16.46 -7.66 -22.31
C PRO A 257 -17.67 -8.55 -22.03
N VAL A 258 -18.87 -7.96 -22.08
CA VAL A 258 -20.12 -8.69 -21.99
C VAL A 258 -20.36 -9.44 -23.30
N SER A 259 -20.34 -10.76 -23.26
CA SER A 259 -20.59 -11.63 -24.42
C SER A 259 -22.07 -11.97 -24.60
N SER A 260 -22.86 -11.95 -23.52
CA SER A 260 -24.31 -12.13 -23.58
C SER A 260 -25.00 -11.32 -22.49
N ARG A 261 -26.06 -10.63 -22.87
CA ARG A 261 -26.83 -9.79 -21.95
C ARG A 261 -28.02 -10.54 -21.36
N PHE A 262 -28.56 -9.99 -20.26
CA PHE A 262 -29.85 -10.42 -19.70
C PHE A 262 -30.96 -10.33 -20.74
N SER A 263 -31.77 -11.41 -20.88
CA SER A 263 -32.88 -11.45 -21.81
C SER A 263 -33.93 -12.47 -21.30
N ASN A 264 -35.21 -12.10 -21.38
CA ASN A 264 -36.30 -13.01 -21.06
C ASN A 264 -36.55 -14.04 -22.17
N ALA A 265 -36.09 -13.81 -23.39
CA ALA A 265 -36.20 -14.70 -24.53
C ALA A 265 -35.04 -14.54 -25.47
N ARG A 266 -34.12 -15.52 -25.54
CA ARG A 266 -33.03 -15.58 -26.51
C ARG A 266 -32.86 -17.00 -27.08
N MET A 267 -32.31 -17.12 -28.27
CA MET A 267 -31.89 -18.39 -28.81
C MET A 267 -30.71 -18.92 -28.02
N HIS A 268 -30.85 -20.07 -27.37
CA HIS A 268 -29.78 -20.71 -26.62
C HIS A 268 -28.72 -21.27 -27.56
N PRO A 269 -27.43 -20.93 -27.41
CA PRO A 269 -26.38 -21.23 -28.41
C PRO A 269 -26.13 -22.74 -28.59
N VAL A 270 -26.34 -23.55 -27.55
CA VAL A 270 -26.13 -25.01 -27.56
C VAL A 270 -27.45 -25.72 -27.92
N LEU A 271 -28.50 -25.43 -27.19
CA LEU A 271 -29.79 -26.17 -27.31
C LEU A 271 -30.65 -25.73 -28.50
N ARG A 272 -30.34 -24.59 -29.12
CA ARG A 272 -31.09 -23.99 -30.25
C ARG A 272 -32.58 -23.83 -30.01
N ILE A 273 -32.96 -23.59 -28.77
CA ILE A 273 -34.34 -23.30 -28.34
C ILE A 273 -34.39 -21.88 -27.75
N VAL A 274 -35.55 -21.26 -27.81
CA VAL A 274 -35.74 -19.96 -27.12
C VAL A 274 -35.90 -20.22 -25.64
N ARG A 275 -34.99 -19.69 -24.82
CA ARG A 275 -35.09 -19.71 -23.37
C ARG A 275 -34.54 -18.45 -22.76
N PRO A 276 -34.99 -18.06 -21.56
CA PRO A 276 -34.48 -16.89 -20.89
C PRO A 276 -32.99 -17.05 -20.50
N HIS A 277 -32.25 -15.98 -20.62
CA HIS A 277 -30.90 -15.79 -20.03
C HIS A 277 -31.03 -14.81 -18.88
N LEU A 278 -31.13 -15.31 -17.65
CA LEU A 278 -31.43 -14.52 -16.46
C LEU A 278 -30.17 -13.99 -15.76
N GLY A 279 -29.14 -13.71 -16.56
CA GLY A 279 -27.84 -13.22 -16.11
C GLY A 279 -27.08 -12.41 -17.18
N VAL A 280 -25.84 -12.19 -16.94
CA VAL A 280 -24.88 -11.57 -17.86
C VAL A 280 -23.65 -12.46 -17.97
N ASP A 281 -23.27 -12.81 -19.20
CA ASP A 281 -22.07 -13.57 -19.47
C ASP A 281 -20.89 -12.59 -19.71
N TYR A 282 -19.87 -12.66 -18.84
CA TYR A 282 -18.62 -11.95 -19.02
C TYR A 282 -17.59 -12.87 -19.67
N ARG A 283 -17.06 -12.47 -20.82
CA ARG A 283 -15.96 -13.20 -21.47
C ARG A 283 -14.67 -12.95 -20.71
N ALA A 284 -14.07 -14.02 -20.20
CA ALA A 284 -12.80 -13.94 -19.48
C ALA A 284 -12.02 -15.25 -19.64
N PRO A 285 -10.68 -15.23 -19.64
CA PRO A 285 -9.87 -16.43 -19.66
C PRO A 285 -10.17 -17.36 -18.49
N SER A 286 -10.08 -18.68 -18.72
CA SER A 286 -10.18 -19.65 -17.63
C SER A 286 -9.11 -19.40 -16.59
N GLY A 287 -9.47 -19.45 -15.30
CA GLY A 287 -8.58 -19.14 -14.19
C GLY A 287 -8.59 -17.68 -13.72
N SER A 288 -9.25 -16.76 -14.46
CA SER A 288 -9.43 -15.36 -14.00
C SER A 288 -10.13 -15.31 -12.65
N PRO A 289 -9.69 -14.45 -11.70
CA PRO A 289 -10.30 -14.33 -10.39
C PRO A 289 -11.73 -13.80 -10.49
N VAL A 290 -12.63 -14.39 -9.69
CA VAL A 290 -14.03 -13.98 -9.51
C VAL A 290 -14.22 -13.58 -8.06
N VAL A 291 -14.73 -12.37 -7.81
CA VAL A 291 -14.88 -11.81 -6.47
C VAL A 291 -16.34 -11.60 -6.08
N ALA A 292 -16.61 -11.63 -4.77
CA ALA A 292 -17.91 -11.28 -4.22
C ALA A 292 -18.23 -9.82 -4.51
N VAL A 293 -19.35 -9.52 -5.15
CA VAL A 293 -19.73 -8.13 -5.49
C VAL A 293 -20.19 -7.32 -4.28
N SER A 294 -20.53 -7.96 -3.17
CA SER A 294 -20.91 -7.34 -1.90
C SER A 294 -20.62 -8.26 -0.73
N ASN A 295 -20.65 -7.71 0.50
CA ASN A 295 -20.62 -8.51 1.71
C ASN A 295 -21.79 -9.49 1.72
N GLY A 296 -21.59 -10.71 2.21
CA GLY A 296 -22.68 -11.68 2.27
C GLY A 296 -22.30 -12.99 2.93
N THR A 297 -23.24 -13.94 2.89
CA THR A 297 -23.05 -15.31 3.36
C THR A 297 -23.22 -16.27 2.20
N VAL A 298 -22.30 -17.17 2.01
CA VAL A 298 -22.36 -18.21 0.99
C VAL A 298 -23.49 -19.19 1.34
N VAL A 299 -24.52 -19.22 0.51
CA VAL A 299 -25.66 -20.14 0.66
C VAL A 299 -25.29 -21.54 0.18
N SER A 300 -24.63 -21.60 -0.98
CA SER A 300 -24.14 -22.86 -1.55
C SER A 300 -22.89 -22.64 -2.39
N ALA A 301 -22.02 -23.63 -2.40
CA ALA A 301 -20.77 -23.65 -3.18
C ALA A 301 -20.50 -25.09 -3.60
N GLY A 302 -20.61 -25.40 -4.91
CA GLY A 302 -20.47 -26.75 -5.41
C GLY A 302 -20.94 -26.94 -6.84
N TRP A 303 -21.15 -28.19 -7.23
CA TRP A 303 -21.69 -28.56 -8.55
C TRP A 303 -23.22 -28.41 -8.59
N SER A 304 -23.76 -27.77 -9.61
CA SER A 304 -25.20 -27.52 -9.78
C SER A 304 -25.64 -27.71 -11.24
N GLY A 305 -25.75 -28.95 -11.67
CA GLY A 305 -26.29 -29.33 -12.98
C GLY A 305 -25.68 -28.55 -14.15
N GLU A 306 -26.54 -27.88 -14.94
CA GLU A 306 -26.14 -27.05 -16.10
C GLU A 306 -25.24 -25.87 -15.72
N ALA A 307 -25.37 -25.32 -14.50
CA ALA A 307 -24.53 -24.22 -14.01
C ALA A 307 -23.06 -24.62 -13.75
N GLY A 308 -22.77 -25.94 -13.73
CA GLY A 308 -21.44 -26.43 -13.39
C GLY A 308 -21.08 -26.14 -11.95
N ARG A 309 -19.83 -25.71 -11.71
CA ARG A 309 -19.45 -25.20 -10.39
C ARG A 309 -20.02 -23.81 -10.17
N LEU A 310 -20.79 -23.68 -9.10
CA LEU A 310 -21.57 -22.50 -8.76
C LEU A 310 -21.24 -22.05 -7.33
N VAL A 311 -21.15 -20.75 -7.14
CA VAL A 311 -21.23 -20.10 -5.83
C VAL A 311 -22.48 -19.24 -5.79
N HIS A 312 -23.29 -19.40 -4.73
CA HIS A 312 -24.46 -18.58 -4.44
C HIS A 312 -24.25 -17.85 -3.13
N ILE A 313 -24.35 -16.52 -3.17
CA ILE A 313 -24.15 -15.66 -2.01
C ILE A 313 -25.45 -14.89 -1.74
N ARG A 314 -25.85 -14.87 -0.47
CA ARG A 314 -26.94 -14.02 0.05
C ARG A 314 -26.34 -12.76 0.66
N HIS A 315 -26.86 -11.63 0.21
CA HIS A 315 -26.49 -10.31 0.70
C HIS A 315 -27.61 -9.73 1.57
N SER A 316 -27.36 -8.56 2.18
CA SER A 316 -28.41 -7.81 2.86
C SER A 316 -29.49 -7.34 1.89
N SER A 317 -30.61 -6.84 2.44
CA SER A 317 -31.72 -6.25 1.68
C SER A 317 -32.35 -7.20 0.62
N GLY A 318 -32.30 -8.52 0.85
CA GLY A 318 -32.97 -9.52 0.01
C GLY A 318 -32.28 -9.83 -1.32
N TYR A 319 -31.03 -9.37 -1.51
CA TYR A 319 -30.26 -9.66 -2.71
C TYR A 319 -29.52 -10.99 -2.61
N ASP A 320 -29.49 -11.71 -3.72
CA ASP A 320 -28.63 -12.88 -3.93
C ASP A 320 -27.81 -12.72 -5.22
N THR A 321 -26.58 -13.23 -5.23
CA THR A 321 -25.76 -13.33 -6.44
C THR A 321 -25.31 -14.75 -6.70
N LEU A 322 -25.22 -15.11 -7.99
CA LEU A 322 -24.79 -16.41 -8.43
C LEU A 322 -23.65 -16.26 -9.43
N TYR A 323 -22.62 -17.08 -9.23
CA TYR A 323 -21.39 -17.12 -10.04
C TYR A 323 -21.25 -18.51 -10.59
N MET A 324 -21.40 -18.71 -11.91
CA MET A 324 -21.52 -20.02 -12.53
C MET A 324 -20.37 -20.31 -13.50
N HIS A 325 -20.31 -21.57 -13.93
CA HIS A 325 -19.33 -22.14 -14.85
C HIS A 325 -17.88 -22.05 -14.33
N LEU A 326 -17.69 -21.97 -12.99
CA LEU A 326 -16.37 -21.79 -12.38
C LEU A 326 -15.43 -22.98 -12.64
N SER A 327 -14.13 -22.72 -12.81
CA SER A 327 -13.09 -23.76 -12.86
C SER A 327 -12.70 -24.25 -11.46
N SER A 328 -12.75 -23.36 -10.47
CA SER A 328 -12.52 -23.66 -9.06
C SER A 328 -13.34 -22.77 -8.15
N ILE A 329 -13.66 -23.27 -6.95
CA ILE A 329 -14.36 -22.56 -5.90
C ILE A 329 -13.38 -22.31 -4.76
N ALA A 330 -13.36 -21.07 -4.21
CA ALA A 330 -12.47 -20.64 -3.15
C ALA A 330 -13.16 -20.54 -1.77
N VAL A 331 -14.48 -20.72 -1.71
CA VAL A 331 -15.30 -20.52 -0.51
C VAL A 331 -16.17 -21.73 -0.24
N ARG A 332 -16.79 -21.82 0.95
CA ARG A 332 -17.69 -22.91 1.36
C ARG A 332 -19.04 -22.37 1.85
N ALA A 333 -20.07 -23.21 1.79
CA ALA A 333 -21.39 -22.89 2.33
C ALA A 333 -21.28 -22.48 3.83
N GLY A 334 -22.05 -21.46 4.22
CA GLY A 334 -22.03 -20.87 5.55
C GLY A 334 -20.89 -19.85 5.79
N GLN A 335 -19.92 -19.72 4.89
CA GLN A 335 -18.85 -18.75 5.02
C GLN A 335 -19.37 -17.33 4.80
N HIS A 336 -18.96 -16.39 5.69
CA HIS A 336 -19.11 -14.96 5.43
C HIS A 336 -17.99 -14.49 4.50
N VAL A 337 -18.36 -13.72 3.49
CA VAL A 337 -17.43 -13.12 2.53
C VAL A 337 -17.56 -11.61 2.53
N ALA A 338 -16.44 -10.93 2.39
CA ALA A 338 -16.41 -9.49 2.21
C ALA A 338 -16.53 -9.13 0.73
N GLN A 339 -16.99 -7.90 0.44
CA GLN A 339 -16.95 -7.35 -0.92
C GLN A 339 -15.49 -7.34 -1.43
N GLY A 340 -15.27 -7.83 -2.66
CA GLY A 340 -13.94 -7.99 -3.25
C GLY A 340 -13.22 -9.28 -2.84
N GLU A 341 -13.78 -10.12 -1.96
CA GLU A 341 -13.15 -11.40 -1.59
C GLU A 341 -13.26 -12.42 -2.71
N LEU A 342 -12.18 -13.16 -2.97
CA LEU A 342 -12.12 -14.20 -3.99
C LEU A 342 -13.12 -15.32 -3.67
N VAL A 343 -14.06 -15.58 -4.58
CA VAL A 343 -15.07 -16.65 -4.44
C VAL A 343 -14.82 -17.84 -5.36
N GLY A 344 -14.06 -17.64 -6.43
CA GLY A 344 -13.73 -18.69 -7.38
C GLY A 344 -12.93 -18.18 -8.56
N ARG A 345 -12.82 -19.00 -9.60
CA ARG A 345 -12.15 -18.65 -10.85
C ARG A 345 -13.00 -19.00 -12.04
N VAL A 346 -12.97 -18.16 -13.06
CA VAL A 346 -13.65 -18.37 -14.34
C VAL A 346 -13.30 -19.73 -14.92
N GLY A 347 -14.27 -20.40 -15.52
CA GLY A 347 -14.10 -21.69 -16.16
C GLY A 347 -15.05 -21.93 -17.33
N MET A 348 -15.32 -23.22 -17.57
CA MET A 348 -16.22 -23.71 -18.63
C MET A 348 -16.94 -24.99 -18.15
N THR A 349 -17.27 -25.06 -16.86
CA THR A 349 -17.95 -26.25 -16.31
C THR A 349 -19.46 -26.18 -16.52
N GLY A 350 -20.12 -27.35 -16.62
CA GLY A 350 -21.55 -27.41 -16.91
C GLY A 350 -21.88 -27.14 -18.37
N LEU A 351 -23.00 -26.47 -18.65
CA LEU A 351 -23.49 -26.19 -20.02
C LEU A 351 -22.89 -24.88 -20.54
N ALA A 352 -21.60 -24.88 -20.87
CA ALA A 352 -20.86 -23.74 -21.37
C ALA A 352 -20.17 -24.07 -22.71
N THR A 353 -20.12 -23.13 -23.64
CA THR A 353 -19.50 -23.27 -24.98
C THR A 353 -18.06 -22.78 -25.04
N GLY A 354 -17.60 -22.05 -24.03
CA GLY A 354 -16.27 -21.50 -23.92
C GLY A 354 -16.06 -20.86 -22.55
N PRO A 355 -14.84 -20.46 -22.20
CA PRO A 355 -14.56 -19.83 -20.91
C PRO A 355 -15.32 -18.52 -20.76
N HIS A 356 -16.17 -18.42 -19.72
CA HIS A 356 -16.91 -17.22 -19.34
C HIS A 356 -17.43 -17.34 -17.91
N LEU A 357 -17.89 -16.23 -17.35
CA LEU A 357 -18.64 -16.17 -16.11
C LEU A 357 -20.09 -15.83 -16.42
N ASP A 358 -21.05 -16.73 -16.16
CA ASP A 358 -22.46 -16.38 -16.07
C ASP A 358 -22.74 -15.84 -14.66
N TYR A 359 -23.04 -14.55 -14.60
CA TYR A 359 -23.28 -13.81 -13.36
C TYR A 359 -24.74 -13.39 -13.29
N ARG A 360 -25.40 -13.72 -12.17
CA ARG A 360 -26.82 -13.43 -11.96
C ARG A 360 -27.03 -12.68 -10.65
N VAL A 361 -28.04 -11.80 -10.67
CA VAL A 361 -28.57 -11.09 -9.50
C VAL A 361 -30.03 -11.43 -9.31
N ARG A 362 -30.42 -11.73 -8.07
CA ARG A 362 -31.81 -11.87 -7.66
C ARG A 362 -32.11 -10.90 -6.53
N LYS A 363 -33.36 -10.48 -6.45
CA LYS A 363 -33.94 -9.77 -5.31
C LYS A 363 -35.24 -10.40 -4.94
N ASP A 364 -35.39 -10.81 -3.68
CA ASP A 364 -36.59 -11.46 -3.15
C ASP A 364 -37.03 -12.64 -4.03
N GLY A 365 -36.08 -13.40 -4.58
CA GLY A 365 -36.27 -14.55 -5.45
C GLY A 365 -36.44 -14.25 -6.94
N GLY A 366 -36.73 -13.02 -7.34
CA GLY A 366 -36.83 -12.59 -8.74
C GLY A 366 -35.51 -12.24 -9.37
N TYR A 367 -35.25 -12.67 -10.62
CA TYR A 367 -34.03 -12.29 -11.35
C TYR A 367 -34.11 -10.87 -11.88
N LEU A 368 -33.03 -10.13 -11.73
CA LEU A 368 -32.85 -8.77 -12.19
C LEU A 368 -31.72 -8.70 -13.22
N ASN A 369 -31.81 -7.73 -14.13
CA ASN A 369 -30.69 -7.45 -15.06
C ASN A 369 -29.49 -6.87 -14.29
N PRO A 370 -28.36 -7.60 -14.17
CA PRO A 370 -27.20 -7.16 -13.41
C PRO A 370 -26.67 -5.80 -13.85
N LEU A 371 -26.64 -5.50 -15.14
CA LEU A 371 -26.14 -4.22 -15.66
C LEU A 371 -27.00 -3.01 -15.27
N VAL A 372 -28.30 -3.22 -15.03
CA VAL A 372 -29.20 -2.17 -14.55
C VAL A 372 -29.07 -2.01 -13.04
N VAL A 373 -29.09 -3.14 -12.32
CA VAL A 373 -28.99 -3.17 -10.86
C VAL A 373 -27.73 -2.46 -10.39
N HIS A 374 -26.58 -2.75 -11.00
CA HIS A 374 -25.30 -2.14 -10.62
C HIS A 374 -25.23 -0.62 -10.84
N ARG A 375 -26.13 -0.04 -11.66
CA ARG A 375 -26.23 1.41 -11.87
C ARG A 375 -27.18 2.10 -10.88
N SER A 376 -28.17 1.38 -10.35
CA SER A 376 -29.30 1.93 -9.58
C SER A 376 -29.30 1.55 -8.10
N LEU A 377 -28.21 0.91 -7.63
CA LEU A 377 -28.15 0.48 -6.23
C LEU A 377 -27.96 1.64 -5.27
N PRO A 378 -28.62 1.57 -4.11
CA PRO A 378 -28.37 2.52 -3.04
C PRO A 378 -26.90 2.46 -2.57
N PRO A 379 -26.39 3.49 -1.94
CA PRO A 379 -25.10 3.43 -1.24
C PRO A 379 -25.10 2.28 -0.23
N GLY A 380 -23.91 1.81 0.16
CA GLY A 380 -23.76 0.78 1.17
C GLY A 380 -24.40 1.18 2.51
N GLU A 381 -24.38 0.25 3.46
CA GLU A 381 -25.04 0.46 4.75
C GLU A 381 -24.51 1.71 5.47
N PRO A 382 -25.40 2.58 5.97
CA PRO A 382 -24.99 3.78 6.68
C PRO A 382 -24.40 3.43 8.06
N ILE A 383 -23.73 4.40 8.66
CA ILE A 383 -23.24 4.29 10.04
C ILE A 383 -24.44 4.00 10.96
N PRO A 384 -24.34 2.96 11.82
CA PRO A 384 -25.39 2.64 12.80
C PRO A 384 -25.74 3.85 13.67
N ALA A 385 -27.02 4.01 14.00
CA ALA A 385 -27.50 5.17 14.78
C ALA A 385 -26.73 5.38 16.09
N GLY A 386 -26.33 4.31 16.79
CA GLY A 386 -25.56 4.40 18.03
C GLY A 386 -24.12 4.89 17.87
N CYS A 387 -23.58 4.93 16.63
CA CYS A 387 -22.22 5.41 16.34
C CYS A 387 -22.20 6.82 15.75
N ARG A 388 -23.36 7.40 15.39
CA ARG A 388 -23.44 8.71 14.72
C ARG A 388 -22.91 9.86 15.57
N ALA A 389 -23.02 9.77 16.90
CA ALA A 389 -22.52 10.81 17.80
C ALA A 389 -20.97 10.84 17.89
N GLN A 390 -20.32 9.76 17.48
CA GLN A 390 -18.86 9.64 17.45
C GLN A 390 -18.26 9.92 16.06
N PHE A 391 -19.11 9.93 15.04
CA PHE A 391 -18.76 10.30 13.66
C PHE A 391 -18.80 11.82 13.46
#